data_5db89faf140058a5f41e72f1ed72215c
#
_entry.id   5db89faf140058a5f41e72f1ed72215c
#
_cell.length_a   1.000
_cell.length_b   1.000
_cell.length_c   1.000
_cell.angle_alpha   90.00
_cell.angle_beta   90.00
_cell.angle_gamma   90.00
#
_symmetry.space_group_name_H-M   'P 1'
#
loop_
_entity.id
_entity.type
_entity.pdbx_description
1 polymer ?
#
loop_
_entity_poly.entity_id
_entity_poly.type
_entity_poly.pdbx_seq_one_letter_code
_entity_poly.pdbx_strand_id
1 'polypeptide(L)'
;MEKSLNEVREAARKKIIYTQHALDAMNVEEEIVSYEEIRNVIFKGEIIEDYPEDKRGHSCLMFNYTLKQRPVHIVCSPKQEFLAVITMYVPTIDKWKDDFRTRR
;
A
#
# COMPACT_ATOMS: atom_id res chain seq x y z
N MET A 1 10.75 1.85 11.37
CA MET A 1 9.98 1.88 10.10
C MET A 1 10.72 2.51 8.94
N GLU A 2 11.65 3.37 9.23
CA GLU A 2 12.47 3.96 8.17
C GLU A 2 13.22 2.91 7.35
N LYS A 3 13.74 1.89 8.02
CA LYS A 3 14.41 0.78 7.34
C LYS A 3 13.45 0.05 6.41
N SER A 4 12.25 -0.24 6.89
CA SER A 4 11.23 -0.93 6.09
C SER A 4 10.79 -0.08 4.90
N LEU A 5 10.68 1.24 5.09
CA LEU A 5 10.32 2.16 4.00
C LEU A 5 11.38 2.14 2.90
N ASN A 6 12.66 2.15 3.30
CA ASN A 6 13.77 2.08 2.35
C ASN A 6 13.77 0.76 1.58
N GLU A 7 13.50 -0.35 2.26
CA GLU A 7 13.42 -1.66 1.62
C GLU A 7 12.28 -1.72 0.61
N VAL A 8 11.11 -1.17 0.97
CA VAL A 8 9.96 -1.11 0.07
C VAL A 8 10.30 -0.33 -1.20
N ARG A 9 10.87 0.84 -1.05
CA ARG A 9 11.19 1.71 -2.19
C ARG A 9 12.29 1.14 -3.05
N GLU A 10 13.30 0.52 -2.44
CA GLU A 10 14.37 -0.15 -3.16
C GLU A 10 13.82 -1.28 -4.03
N ALA A 11 12.97 -2.13 -3.45
CA ALA A 11 12.33 -3.22 -4.17
C ALA A 11 11.44 -2.69 -5.31
N ALA A 12 10.68 -1.63 -5.04
CA ALA A 12 9.79 -1.03 -6.03
C ALA A 12 10.54 -0.46 -7.23
N ARG A 13 11.74 0.08 -7.00
CA ARG A 13 12.56 0.61 -8.10
C ARG A 13 13.02 -0.48 -9.05
N LYS A 14 13.16 -1.70 -8.56
CA LYS A 14 13.50 -2.84 -9.41
C LYS A 14 12.32 -3.30 -10.21
N LYS A 15 11.20 -3.58 -9.56
CA LYS A 15 9.98 -4.05 -10.22
C LYS A 15 8.83 -4.04 -9.23
N ILE A 16 7.63 -3.75 -9.71
CA ILE A 16 6.40 -3.85 -8.92
C ILE A 16 5.53 -4.94 -9.55
N ILE A 17 5.17 -5.93 -8.75
CA ILE A 17 4.31 -7.03 -9.18
C ILE A 17 3.02 -6.99 -8.37
N TYR A 18 1.89 -7.12 -9.05
CA TYR A 18 0.56 -7.08 -8.44
C TYR A 18 0.01 -8.48 -8.33
N THR A 19 -0.48 -8.86 -7.14
CA THR A 19 -1.17 -10.13 -6.98
C THR A 19 -2.52 -10.06 -7.72
N GLN A 20 -3.13 -11.23 -7.97
CA GLN A 20 -4.46 -11.24 -8.58
C GLN A 20 -5.47 -10.50 -7.69
N HIS A 21 -5.37 -10.70 -6.37
CA HIS A 21 -6.22 -9.99 -5.42
C HIS A 21 -6.05 -8.46 -5.54
N ALA A 22 -4.81 -8.00 -5.72
CA ALA A 22 -4.55 -6.57 -5.91
C ALA A 22 -5.17 -6.05 -7.22
N LEU A 23 -5.01 -6.81 -8.31
CA LEU A 23 -5.60 -6.43 -9.59
C LEU A 23 -7.12 -6.35 -9.50
N ASP A 24 -7.75 -7.30 -8.81
CA ASP A 24 -9.19 -7.29 -8.60
C ASP A 24 -9.61 -6.08 -7.76
N ALA A 25 -8.86 -5.78 -6.71
CA ALA A 25 -9.15 -4.65 -5.82
C ALA A 25 -9.05 -3.30 -6.54
N MET A 26 -8.12 -3.17 -7.50
CA MET A 26 -7.97 -1.93 -8.29
C MET A 26 -9.22 -1.60 -9.10
N ASN A 27 -10.00 -2.61 -9.45
CA ASN A 27 -11.12 -2.47 -10.36
C ASN A 27 -12.49 -2.51 -9.69
N VAL A 28 -12.54 -2.31 -8.37
CA VAL A 28 -13.80 -2.18 -7.66
C VAL A 28 -14.47 -0.89 -8.12
N GLU A 29 -15.66 -1.00 -8.65
CA GLU A 29 -16.35 0.04 -9.42
C GLU A 29 -16.39 1.43 -8.77
N GLU A 30 -16.62 1.50 -7.46
CA GLU A 30 -16.71 2.78 -6.76
C GLU A 30 -15.38 3.26 -6.18
N GLU A 31 -14.34 2.44 -6.28
CA GLU A 31 -13.06 2.69 -5.63
C GLU A 31 -11.87 2.37 -6.53
N ILE A 32 -12.00 2.68 -7.81
CA ILE A 32 -10.91 2.43 -8.77
C ILE A 32 -9.65 3.16 -8.32
N VAL A 33 -8.57 2.40 -8.14
CA VAL A 33 -7.26 2.93 -7.77
C VAL A 33 -6.32 2.71 -8.96
N SER A 34 -5.73 3.77 -9.46
CA SER A 34 -4.84 3.70 -10.63
C SER A 34 -3.42 3.27 -10.24
N TYR A 35 -2.66 2.80 -11.22
CA TYR A 35 -1.24 2.51 -11.02
C TYR A 35 -0.47 3.75 -10.53
N GLU A 36 -0.82 4.93 -11.04
CA GLU A 36 -0.19 6.17 -10.60
C GLU A 36 -0.45 6.47 -9.15
N GLU A 37 -1.67 6.21 -8.67
CA GLU A 37 -2.01 6.39 -7.26
C GLU A 37 -1.21 5.42 -6.39
N ILE A 38 -1.07 4.18 -6.84
CA ILE A 38 -0.29 3.17 -6.12
C ILE A 38 1.17 3.61 -6.03
N ARG A 39 1.76 4.05 -7.13
CA ARG A 39 3.15 4.52 -7.13
C ARG A 39 3.32 5.75 -6.24
N ASN A 40 2.35 6.65 -6.22
CA ASN A 40 2.38 7.81 -5.34
C ASN A 40 2.45 7.39 -3.87
N VAL A 41 1.62 6.41 -3.46
CA VAL A 41 1.64 5.91 -2.09
C VAL A 41 2.99 5.26 -1.77
N ILE A 42 3.52 4.43 -2.66
CA ILE A 42 4.78 3.73 -2.44
C ILE A 42 5.96 4.71 -2.31
N PHE A 43 6.08 5.66 -3.22
CA PHE A 43 7.26 6.52 -3.29
C PHE A 43 7.16 7.80 -2.46
N LYS A 44 5.95 8.24 -2.11
CA LYS A 44 5.74 9.49 -1.37
C LYS A 44 4.95 9.33 -0.08
N GLY A 45 4.39 8.16 0.16
CA GLY A 45 3.59 7.89 1.35
C GLY A 45 4.42 7.44 2.53
N GLU A 46 3.72 6.92 3.52
CA GLU A 46 4.33 6.46 4.77
C GLU A 46 3.81 5.07 5.14
N ILE A 47 4.58 4.35 5.95
CA ILE A 47 4.14 3.08 6.53
C ILE A 47 3.40 3.42 7.82
N ILE A 48 2.16 2.94 7.93
CA ILE A 48 1.33 3.16 9.13
C ILE A 48 1.16 1.90 9.97
N GLU A 49 1.35 0.72 9.39
CA GLU A 49 1.36 -0.55 10.12
C GLU A 49 2.42 -1.46 9.52
N ASP A 50 3.07 -2.24 10.38
CA ASP A 50 4.14 -3.14 9.97
C ASP A 50 3.79 -4.56 10.41
N TYR A 51 3.96 -5.53 9.51
CA TYR A 51 3.58 -6.92 9.76
C TYR A 51 4.78 -7.84 9.55
N PRO A 52 5.77 -7.84 10.46
CA PRO A 52 6.96 -8.67 10.29
C PRO A 52 6.67 -10.17 10.36
N GLU A 53 5.55 -10.55 10.98
CA GLU A 53 5.17 -11.95 11.16
C GLU A 53 4.23 -12.47 10.07
N ASP A 54 4.01 -11.69 8.99
CA ASP A 54 3.15 -12.14 7.89
C ASP A 54 3.72 -13.40 7.27
N LYS A 55 2.88 -14.43 7.14
CA LYS A 55 3.28 -15.73 6.59
C LYS A 55 3.76 -15.66 5.14
N ARG A 56 3.34 -14.64 4.42
CA ARG A 56 3.74 -14.41 3.02
C ARG A 56 5.09 -13.70 2.92
N GLY A 57 5.73 -13.43 4.04
CA GLY A 57 6.91 -12.60 4.18
C GLY A 57 6.55 -11.25 4.77
N HIS A 58 7.54 -10.57 5.32
CA HIS A 58 7.34 -9.26 5.93
C HIS A 58 6.56 -8.34 5.01
N SER A 59 5.45 -7.80 5.48
CA SER A 59 4.62 -6.87 4.74
C SER A 59 4.33 -5.64 5.58
N CYS A 60 3.77 -4.63 4.95
CA CYS A 60 3.41 -3.39 5.65
C CYS A 60 2.22 -2.74 4.98
N LEU A 61 1.56 -1.86 5.73
CA LEU A 61 0.45 -1.06 5.24
C LEU A 61 0.95 0.36 5.02
N MET A 62 0.85 0.83 3.79
CA MET A 62 1.27 2.18 3.41
C MET A 62 0.07 3.07 3.14
N PHE A 63 0.25 4.36 3.34
CA PHE A 63 -0.80 5.35 3.20
C PHE A 63 -0.28 6.64 2.59
N ASN A 64 -1.09 7.24 1.72
CA ASN A 64 -0.94 8.63 1.30
C ASN A 64 -2.27 9.12 0.74
N TYR A 65 -2.40 10.43 0.66
CA TYR A 65 -3.46 11.04 -0.13
C TYR A 65 -2.96 11.15 -1.56
N THR A 66 -3.83 10.87 -2.52
CA THR A 66 -3.49 11.02 -3.93
C THR A 66 -3.71 12.46 -4.38
N LEU A 67 -3.38 12.74 -5.63
CA LEU A 67 -3.59 14.08 -6.21
C LEU A 67 -5.06 14.50 -6.19
N LYS A 68 -5.98 13.53 -6.11
CA LYS A 68 -7.41 13.80 -6.00
C LYS A 68 -7.85 14.01 -4.55
N GLN A 69 -6.92 14.13 -3.62
CA GLN A 69 -7.18 14.26 -2.18
C GLN A 69 -7.92 13.03 -1.60
N ARG A 70 -7.75 11.91 -2.24
CA ARG A 70 -8.37 10.66 -1.82
C ARG A 70 -7.36 9.83 -1.02
N PRO A 71 -7.71 9.35 0.20
CA PRO A 71 -6.82 8.48 0.95
C PRO A 71 -6.75 7.11 0.29
N VAL A 72 -5.57 6.53 0.22
CA VAL A 72 -5.37 5.18 -0.32
C VAL A 72 -4.45 4.41 0.61
N HIS A 73 -4.85 3.18 0.95
CA HIS A 73 -4.05 2.23 1.71
C HIS A 73 -3.57 1.13 0.78
N ILE A 74 -2.31 0.76 0.92
CA ILE A 74 -1.69 -0.31 0.14
C ILE A 74 -0.98 -1.27 1.08
N VAL A 75 -1.27 -2.57 0.95
CA VAL A 75 -0.50 -3.61 1.63
C VAL A 75 0.51 -4.13 0.63
N CYS A 76 1.78 -4.09 0.99
CA CYS A 76 2.86 -4.54 0.10
C CYS A 76 3.95 -5.27 0.89
N SER A 77 4.73 -6.07 0.17
CA SER A 77 5.80 -6.86 0.76
C SER A 77 7.06 -6.74 -0.11
N PRO A 78 8.15 -6.20 0.43
CA PRO A 78 9.40 -6.12 -0.33
C PRO A 78 10.05 -7.50 -0.43
N LYS A 79 10.35 -7.90 -1.66
CA LYS A 79 11.08 -9.12 -1.97
C LYS A 79 12.47 -8.71 -2.47
N GLN A 80 13.33 -9.69 -2.71
CA GLN A 80 14.70 -9.39 -3.12
C GLN A 80 14.76 -8.66 -4.46
N GLU A 81 13.93 -9.06 -5.42
CA GLU A 81 13.97 -8.54 -6.79
C GLU A 81 12.75 -7.70 -7.19
N PHE A 82 11.77 -7.55 -6.29
CA PHE A 82 10.54 -6.81 -6.62
C PHE A 82 9.77 -6.45 -5.36
N LEU A 83 8.83 -5.54 -5.52
CA LEU A 83 7.83 -5.24 -4.50
C LEU A 83 6.53 -5.93 -4.89
N ALA A 84 6.00 -6.78 -4.01
CA ALA A 84 4.70 -7.40 -4.22
C ALA A 84 3.61 -6.48 -3.64
N VAL A 85 2.71 -5.98 -4.49
CA VAL A 85 1.51 -5.27 -4.03
C VAL A 85 0.45 -6.32 -3.81
N ILE A 86 0.05 -6.50 -2.54
CA ILE A 86 -0.83 -7.58 -2.12
C ILE A 86 -2.30 -7.18 -2.25
N THR A 87 -2.64 -5.99 -1.80
CA THR A 87 -3.98 -5.43 -1.95
C THR A 87 -3.95 -3.92 -1.75
N MET A 88 -5.05 -3.25 -2.06
CA MET A 88 -5.23 -1.83 -1.79
C MET A 88 -6.72 -1.55 -1.62
N TYR A 89 -7.02 -0.42 -0.98
CA TYR A 89 -8.39 0.02 -0.79
C TYR A 89 -8.43 1.51 -0.41
N VAL A 90 -9.59 2.10 -0.52
CA VAL A 90 -9.84 3.43 -0.01
C VAL A 90 -10.36 3.25 1.42
N PRO A 91 -9.63 3.70 2.45
CA PRO A 91 -10.07 3.52 3.83
C PRO A 91 -11.33 4.33 4.12
N THR A 92 -12.17 3.80 5.01
CA THR A 92 -13.43 4.43 5.40
C THR A 92 -13.40 4.85 6.86
N ILE A 93 -14.17 5.89 7.21
CA ILE A 93 -14.18 6.43 8.57
C ILE A 93 -14.85 5.53 9.60
N ASP A 94 -15.59 4.51 9.15
CA ASP A 94 -16.17 3.53 10.08
C ASP A 94 -15.13 2.52 10.60
N LYS A 95 -14.03 2.33 9.88
CA LYS A 95 -12.94 1.42 10.30
C LYS A 95 -11.68 2.17 10.72
N TRP A 96 -11.51 3.40 10.27
CA TRP A 96 -10.33 4.22 10.54
C TRP A 96 -10.75 5.55 11.14
N LYS A 97 -9.89 6.12 11.99
CA LYS A 97 -10.13 7.47 12.50
C LYS A 97 -9.94 8.49 11.38
N ASP A 98 -10.28 9.73 11.66
CA ASP A 98 -10.27 10.79 10.65
C ASP A 98 -8.91 11.00 9.98
N ASP A 99 -7.83 10.58 10.64
CA ASP A 99 -6.48 10.70 10.08
C ASP A 99 -6.16 9.58 9.09
N PHE A 100 -7.00 8.55 8.99
CA PHE A 100 -6.80 7.35 8.18
C PHE A 100 -5.50 6.58 8.51
N ARG A 101 -4.88 6.89 9.62
CA ARG A 101 -3.65 6.24 10.10
C ARG A 101 -3.91 5.33 11.28
N THR A 102 -4.99 5.55 11.98
CA THR A 102 -5.31 4.89 13.24
C THR A 102 -6.62 4.12 13.11
N ARG A 103 -6.59 2.84 13.45
CA ARG A 103 -7.81 2.02 13.45
C ARG A 103 -8.75 2.48 14.57
N ARG A 104 -10.04 2.39 14.31
CA ARG A 104 -11.06 2.65 15.32
C ARG A 104 -11.18 1.52 16.32
#